data_aacdf4b9a98cddc2ed59b044bceec55c
#
_entry.id   aacdf4b9a98cddc2ed59b044bceec55c
#
_cell.length_a   1.000
_cell.length_b   1.000
_cell.length_c   1.000
_cell.angle_alpha   90.00
_cell.angle_beta   90.00
_cell.angle_gamma   90.00
#
_symmetry.space_group_name_H-M   'P 1'
#
loop_
_entity.id
_entity.type
_entity.pdbx_description
1 polymer ?
#
loop_
_entity_poly.entity_id
_entity_poly.type
_entity_poly.pdbx_seq_one_letter_code
_entity_poly.pdbx_strand_id
1 'polypeptide(L)'
;ISQFFIGSDGSLLGVRRKLKPTHVERTVFGDGHGNHLRVFDTDLGRIGGLCCWEHLQPLSKFAMYAQHEQVHIGAWPTFSLYRDKAYSLSPEMNMAVCSVYAMEGQCYYLAPSGVVSEDMIELLGGAAVKHELLLPGGGSAMIFGPDGAPLCSYLDENAEGLLYADIDLGAISIAKSFADPAGHYSRPDVTRLLLNTSPMSPVEFLNTASGREDGMEKADCDMESGTLSGSGTEVVR
;
A
#
# COMPACT_ATOMS: atom_id res chain seq x y z
N ILE A 1 -8.61 -5.95 3.09
CA ILE A 1 -8.00 -4.62 2.93
C ILE A 1 -7.35 -4.59 1.58
N SER A 2 -7.68 -3.57 0.77
CA SER A 2 -7.20 -3.46 -0.61
C SER A 2 -6.69 -2.06 -0.90
N GLN A 3 -5.67 -1.98 -1.77
CA GLN A 3 -5.22 -0.75 -2.42
C GLN A 3 -5.62 -0.84 -3.90
N PHE A 4 -6.16 0.24 -4.42
CA PHE A 4 -6.55 0.39 -5.81
C PHE A 4 -5.54 1.31 -6.49
N PHE A 5 -5.05 0.92 -7.66
CA PHE A 5 -4.16 1.72 -8.49
C PHE A 5 -4.95 2.16 -9.72
N ILE A 6 -5.06 3.47 -9.88
CA ILE A 6 -5.87 4.09 -10.93
C ILE A 6 -4.95 4.92 -11.81
N GLY A 7 -5.03 4.73 -13.12
CA GLY A 7 -4.23 5.44 -14.11
C GLY A 7 -4.67 6.90 -14.28
N SER A 8 -3.86 7.67 -14.98
CA SER A 8 -4.12 9.08 -15.28
C SER A 8 -5.39 9.29 -16.13
N ASP A 9 -5.80 8.29 -16.87
CA ASP A 9 -7.03 8.25 -17.67
C ASP A 9 -8.26 7.77 -16.87
N GLY A 10 -8.10 7.46 -15.58
CA GLY A 10 -9.15 6.91 -14.70
C GLY A 10 -9.34 5.41 -14.81
N SER A 11 -8.58 4.71 -15.63
CA SER A 11 -8.66 3.25 -15.73
C SER A 11 -8.09 2.57 -14.48
N LEU A 12 -8.69 1.44 -14.10
CA LEU A 12 -8.18 0.61 -13.00
C LEU A 12 -6.97 -0.20 -13.48
N LEU A 13 -5.77 0.18 -13.05
CA LEU A 13 -4.53 -0.54 -13.34
C LEU A 13 -4.45 -1.88 -12.58
N GLY A 14 -5.01 -1.92 -11.39
CA GLY A 14 -5.09 -3.12 -10.61
C GLY A 14 -5.48 -2.91 -9.16
N VAL A 15 -5.74 -4.03 -8.51
CA VAL A 15 -6.08 -4.09 -7.09
C VAL A 15 -5.13 -5.05 -6.42
N ARG A 16 -4.52 -4.61 -5.31
CA ARG A 16 -3.79 -5.52 -4.44
C ARG A 16 -4.51 -5.69 -3.11
N ARG A 17 -4.41 -6.87 -2.54
CA ARG A 17 -4.91 -7.16 -1.19
C ARG A 17 -3.73 -7.28 -0.23
N LYS A 18 -3.90 -6.78 0.98
CA LYS A 18 -2.97 -7.01 2.09
C LYS A 18 -2.75 -8.50 2.27
N LEU A 19 -1.50 -8.95 2.27
CA LEU A 19 -1.19 -10.39 2.33
C LEU A 19 -1.69 -11.03 3.61
N LYS A 20 -1.45 -10.37 4.74
CA LYS A 20 -1.89 -10.84 6.05
C LYS A 20 -2.51 -9.70 6.84
N PRO A 21 -3.81 -9.73 7.10
CA PRO A 21 -4.43 -8.76 8.00
C PRO A 21 -3.80 -8.81 9.39
N THR A 22 -3.67 -7.64 10.04
CA THR A 22 -2.99 -7.49 11.32
C THR A 22 -3.99 -7.54 12.47
N HIS A 23 -3.70 -8.33 13.49
CA HIS A 23 -4.45 -8.39 14.74
C HIS A 23 -5.98 -8.52 14.50
N VAL A 24 -6.78 -7.55 14.95
CA VAL A 24 -8.26 -7.56 14.84
C VAL A 24 -8.78 -7.49 13.40
N GLU A 25 -7.98 -7.00 12.45
CA GLU A 25 -8.35 -7.00 11.03
C GLU A 25 -8.74 -8.41 10.54
N ARG A 26 -8.16 -9.46 11.14
CA ARG A 26 -8.43 -10.86 10.79
C ARG A 26 -9.86 -11.31 11.11
N THR A 27 -10.58 -10.57 11.93
CA THR A 27 -11.99 -10.87 12.23
C THR A 27 -12.92 -10.49 11.07
N VAL A 28 -12.43 -9.64 10.15
CA VAL A 28 -13.22 -9.10 9.04
C VAL A 28 -12.62 -9.43 7.68
N PHE A 29 -11.28 -9.39 7.56
CA PHE A 29 -10.59 -9.48 6.28
C PHE A 29 -9.82 -10.80 6.14
N GLY A 30 -9.89 -11.39 4.94
CA GLY A 30 -9.10 -12.56 4.56
C GLY A 30 -7.72 -12.18 4.02
N ASP A 31 -6.87 -13.19 3.86
CA ASP A 31 -5.50 -13.09 3.37
C ASP A 31 -5.45 -12.71 1.87
N GLY A 32 -4.40 -12.02 1.47
CA GLY A 32 -4.03 -11.81 0.08
C GLY A 32 -3.15 -12.96 -0.44
N HIS A 33 -2.75 -12.89 -1.72
CA HIS A 33 -1.92 -13.88 -2.39
C HIS A 33 -0.63 -13.25 -2.91
N GLY A 34 0.36 -14.05 -3.29
CA GLY A 34 1.64 -13.55 -3.74
C GLY A 34 1.61 -12.70 -5.01
N ASN A 35 0.59 -12.89 -5.87
CA ASN A 35 0.35 -12.03 -7.04
C ASN A 35 -0.06 -10.59 -6.66
N HIS A 36 -0.37 -10.33 -5.40
CA HIS A 36 -0.64 -8.98 -4.89
C HIS A 36 0.62 -8.20 -4.51
N LEU A 37 1.79 -8.84 -4.46
CA LEU A 37 3.08 -8.14 -4.37
C LEU A 37 3.49 -7.69 -5.77
N ARG A 38 2.87 -6.62 -6.25
CA ARG A 38 2.97 -6.14 -7.62
C ARG A 38 3.25 -4.66 -7.67
N VAL A 39 4.13 -4.28 -8.59
CA VAL A 39 4.42 -2.91 -9.01
C VAL A 39 3.77 -2.67 -10.36
N PHE A 40 3.18 -1.48 -10.55
CA PHE A 40 2.45 -1.09 -11.74
C PHE A 40 3.25 -0.08 -12.55
N ASP A 41 3.39 -0.32 -13.85
CA ASP A 41 3.94 0.67 -14.78
C ASP A 41 2.88 1.74 -15.04
N THR A 42 3.27 3.01 -14.89
CA THR A 42 2.41 4.17 -15.13
C THR A 42 3.17 5.25 -15.88
N ASP A 43 2.46 6.25 -16.37
CA ASP A 43 3.06 7.44 -17.00
C ASP A 43 3.96 8.24 -16.02
N LEU A 44 3.77 8.05 -14.71
CA LEU A 44 4.54 8.70 -13.66
C LEU A 44 5.70 7.85 -13.14
N GLY A 45 5.91 6.67 -13.71
CA GLY A 45 6.91 5.70 -13.28
C GLY A 45 6.30 4.43 -12.69
N ARG A 46 7.14 3.59 -12.11
CA ARG A 46 6.73 2.32 -11.50
C ARG A 46 6.26 2.55 -10.06
N ILE A 47 4.98 2.31 -9.82
CA ILE A 47 4.30 2.60 -8.55
C ILE A 47 3.87 1.29 -7.90
N GLY A 48 4.21 1.14 -6.63
CA GLY A 48 3.77 0.03 -5.82
C GLY A 48 3.21 0.48 -4.48
N GLY A 49 2.84 -0.48 -3.64
CA GLY A 49 2.36 -0.15 -2.30
C GLY A 49 2.20 -1.36 -1.40
N LEU A 50 2.30 -1.11 -0.12
CA LEU A 50 2.05 -2.05 0.96
C LEU A 50 1.16 -1.39 2.03
N CYS A 51 0.55 -2.22 2.90
CA CYS A 51 -0.31 -1.73 3.97
C CYS A 51 0.34 -1.95 5.33
N CYS A 52 0.56 -0.87 6.09
CA CYS A 52 0.92 -0.92 7.50
C CYS A 52 2.13 -1.86 7.74
N TRP A 53 1.99 -2.80 8.65
CA TRP A 53 3.06 -3.72 9.06
C TRP A 53 3.44 -4.81 8.04
N GLU A 54 2.88 -4.79 6.83
CA GLU A 54 3.50 -5.52 5.71
C GLU A 54 4.95 -5.04 5.48
N HIS A 55 5.23 -3.77 5.81
CA HIS A 55 6.58 -3.19 5.74
C HIS A 55 7.59 -3.81 6.72
N LEU A 56 7.13 -4.58 7.71
CA LEU A 56 8.00 -5.34 8.61
C LEU A 56 8.38 -6.72 8.06
N GLN A 57 7.89 -7.08 6.88
CA GLN A 57 8.18 -8.36 6.23
C GLN A 57 9.34 -8.19 5.24
N PRO A 58 10.58 -8.60 5.57
CA PRO A 58 11.74 -8.36 4.70
C PRO A 58 11.59 -8.96 3.31
N LEU A 59 10.99 -10.16 3.21
CA LEU A 59 10.80 -10.84 1.92
C LEU A 59 9.75 -10.14 1.05
N SER A 60 8.69 -9.60 1.66
CA SER A 60 7.68 -8.82 0.93
C SER A 60 8.27 -7.51 0.39
N LYS A 61 9.07 -6.82 1.19
CA LYS A 61 9.81 -5.62 0.75
C LYS A 61 10.72 -5.95 -0.41
N PHE A 62 11.52 -7.01 -0.28
CA PHE A 62 12.45 -7.41 -1.34
C PHE A 62 11.72 -7.77 -2.64
N ALA A 63 10.53 -8.40 -2.56
CA ALA A 63 9.71 -8.68 -3.74
C ALA A 63 9.28 -7.39 -4.47
N MET A 64 9.03 -6.29 -3.74
CA MET A 64 8.71 -4.98 -4.33
C MET A 64 9.97 -4.35 -4.95
N TYR A 65 11.10 -4.33 -4.23
CA TYR A 65 12.36 -3.77 -4.71
C TYR A 65 12.85 -4.45 -6.00
N ALA A 66 12.72 -5.79 -6.08
CA ALA A 66 13.12 -6.58 -7.23
C ALA A 66 12.30 -6.28 -8.51
N GLN A 67 11.15 -5.62 -8.37
CA GLN A 67 10.34 -5.12 -9.50
C GLN A 67 10.72 -3.69 -9.89
N HIS A 68 11.81 -3.14 -9.33
CA HIS A 68 12.33 -1.81 -9.63
C HIS A 68 11.32 -0.70 -9.34
N GLU A 69 10.63 -0.79 -8.22
CA GLU A 69 9.70 0.23 -7.75
C GLU A 69 10.39 1.60 -7.66
N GLN A 70 9.72 2.66 -8.11
CA GLN A 70 10.23 4.03 -8.10
C GLN A 70 9.50 4.90 -7.09
N VAL A 71 8.19 4.67 -6.94
CA VAL A 71 7.36 5.36 -5.97
C VAL A 71 6.56 4.33 -5.19
N HIS A 72 6.73 4.33 -3.88
CA HIS A 72 6.01 3.45 -2.98
C HIS A 72 4.93 4.20 -2.22
N ILE A 73 3.74 3.60 -2.10
CA ILE A 73 2.62 4.14 -1.33
C ILE A 73 2.35 3.24 -0.14
N GLY A 74 2.77 3.68 1.04
CA GLY A 74 2.52 2.98 2.28
C GLY A 74 1.19 3.40 2.90
N ALA A 75 0.15 2.58 2.82
CA ALA A 75 -1.12 2.88 3.45
C ALA A 75 -1.05 2.59 4.96
N TRP A 76 -1.09 3.64 5.76
CA TRP A 76 -1.01 3.57 7.21
C TRP A 76 -2.32 3.97 7.88
N PRO A 77 -2.70 3.29 8.97
CA PRO A 77 -3.78 3.77 9.84
C PRO A 77 -3.30 4.96 10.66
N THR A 78 -4.16 5.48 11.54
CA THR A 78 -3.74 6.42 12.57
C THR A 78 -2.69 5.81 13.52
N PHE A 79 -1.78 6.63 14.04
CA PHE A 79 -0.82 6.25 15.08
C PHE A 79 -1.27 6.62 16.49
N SER A 80 -2.54 6.98 16.67
CA SER A 80 -3.13 7.20 17.98
C SER A 80 -3.54 5.91 18.70
N LEU A 81 -3.63 4.79 17.97
CA LEU A 81 -3.99 3.50 18.52
C LEU A 81 -2.87 2.98 19.42
N TYR A 82 -3.21 2.63 20.65
CA TYR A 82 -2.27 2.16 21.68
C TYR A 82 -1.10 3.11 21.98
N ARG A 83 -1.26 4.40 21.71
CA ARG A 83 -0.27 5.42 22.08
C ARG A 83 0.12 5.24 23.56
N ASP A 84 1.39 5.42 23.89
CA ASP A 84 1.97 5.27 25.23
C ASP A 84 1.95 3.84 25.82
N LYS A 85 1.29 2.88 25.15
CA LYS A 85 1.24 1.48 25.59
C LYS A 85 2.17 0.56 24.78
N ALA A 86 2.41 0.89 23.52
CA ALA A 86 3.22 0.08 22.64
C ALA A 86 4.08 0.95 21.72
N TYR A 87 5.35 1.15 22.06
CA TYR A 87 6.29 1.96 21.29
C TYR A 87 6.39 1.53 19.81
N SER A 88 6.25 0.22 19.53
CA SER A 88 6.24 -0.29 18.15
C SER A 88 5.07 0.23 17.28
N LEU A 89 4.04 0.81 17.91
CA LEU A 89 2.90 1.45 17.24
C LEU A 89 3.02 2.97 17.19
N SER A 90 4.09 3.54 17.75
CA SER A 90 4.30 4.98 17.78
C SER A 90 4.56 5.55 16.37
N PRO A 91 4.29 6.84 16.17
CA PRO A 91 4.65 7.54 14.93
C PRO A 91 6.13 7.43 14.62
N GLU A 92 7.00 7.59 15.62
CA GLU A 92 8.45 7.56 15.47
C GLU A 92 8.93 6.25 14.89
N MET A 93 8.44 5.12 15.44
CA MET A 93 8.85 3.79 14.96
C MET A 93 8.32 3.51 13.56
N ASN A 94 7.05 3.84 13.29
CA ASN A 94 6.47 3.57 11.97
C ASN A 94 7.02 4.50 10.89
N MET A 95 7.36 5.76 11.23
CA MET A 95 8.05 6.66 10.29
C MET A 95 9.49 6.20 10.03
N ALA A 96 10.18 5.65 11.02
CA ALA A 96 11.48 5.01 10.82
C ALA A 96 11.38 3.84 9.82
N VAL A 97 10.33 3.02 9.92
CA VAL A 97 10.08 1.94 8.94
C VAL A 97 9.88 2.50 7.53
N CYS A 98 9.14 3.60 7.37
CA CYS A 98 8.93 4.26 6.07
C CYS A 98 10.24 4.79 5.48
N SER A 99 11.04 5.50 6.30
CA SER A 99 12.35 6.03 5.90
C SER A 99 13.31 4.91 5.49
N VAL A 100 13.37 3.83 6.29
CA VAL A 100 14.21 2.66 6.00
C VAL A 100 13.74 1.96 4.72
N TYR A 101 12.43 1.84 4.49
CA TYR A 101 11.91 1.28 3.24
C TYR A 101 12.39 2.09 2.02
N ALA A 102 12.27 3.42 2.08
CA ALA A 102 12.71 4.31 1.01
C ALA A 102 14.21 4.14 0.71
N MET A 103 15.04 4.08 1.76
CA MET A 103 16.48 3.88 1.64
C MET A 103 16.84 2.48 1.12
N GLU A 104 16.23 1.42 1.65
CA GLU A 104 16.50 0.04 1.22
C GLU A 104 16.07 -0.20 -0.24
N GLY A 105 14.89 0.32 -0.63
CA GLY A 105 14.35 0.20 -1.99
C GLY A 105 14.92 1.20 -2.97
N GLN A 106 15.63 2.23 -2.49
CA GLN A 106 16.05 3.41 -3.25
C GLN A 106 14.90 3.94 -4.12
N CYS A 107 13.76 4.18 -3.49
CA CYS A 107 12.55 4.69 -4.09
C CYS A 107 11.96 5.82 -3.25
N TYR A 108 11.14 6.64 -3.87
CA TYR A 108 10.33 7.60 -3.11
C TYR A 108 9.26 6.87 -2.33
N TYR A 109 8.97 7.35 -1.12
CA TYR A 109 7.96 6.77 -0.26
C TYR A 109 6.93 7.80 0.16
N LEU A 110 5.68 7.56 -0.16
CA LEU A 110 4.54 8.37 0.27
C LEU A 110 3.85 7.64 1.42
N ALA A 111 3.80 8.25 2.60
CA ALA A 111 3.19 7.69 3.80
C ALA A 111 1.93 8.48 4.20
N PRO A 112 0.80 8.32 3.52
CA PRO A 112 -0.47 8.84 4.04
C PRO A 112 -0.85 8.11 5.31
N SER A 113 -1.39 8.83 6.28
CA SER A 113 -1.90 8.27 7.54
C SER A 113 -3.26 8.85 7.88
N GLY A 114 -4.06 8.09 8.64
CA GLY A 114 -5.34 8.55 9.13
C GLY A 114 -5.19 9.45 10.35
N VAL A 115 -6.16 10.36 10.52
CA VAL A 115 -6.34 11.17 11.74
C VAL A 115 -7.62 10.73 12.41
N VAL A 116 -7.60 10.60 13.74
CA VAL A 116 -8.78 10.28 14.53
C VAL A 116 -9.30 11.57 15.18
N SER A 117 -10.54 11.93 14.87
CA SER A 117 -11.24 13.05 15.53
C SER A 117 -11.94 12.62 16.81
N GLU A 118 -12.26 13.59 17.67
CA GLU A 118 -13.10 13.36 18.86
C GLU A 118 -14.48 12.81 18.46
N ASP A 119 -15.07 13.32 17.37
CA ASP A 119 -16.35 12.85 16.84
C ASP A 119 -16.31 11.37 16.44
N MET A 120 -15.19 10.90 15.89
CA MET A 120 -15.01 9.48 15.57
C MET A 120 -15.00 8.63 16.84
N ILE A 121 -14.34 9.11 17.91
CA ILE A 121 -14.29 8.39 19.19
C ILE A 121 -15.68 8.33 19.80
N GLU A 122 -16.41 9.44 19.79
CA GLU A 122 -17.78 9.52 20.30
C GLU A 122 -18.72 8.58 19.54
N LEU A 123 -18.65 8.61 18.19
CA LEU A 123 -19.45 7.74 17.31
C LEU A 123 -19.20 6.24 17.57
N LEU A 124 -17.96 5.88 17.86
CA LEU A 124 -17.60 4.49 18.20
C LEU A 124 -18.11 4.07 19.59
N GLY A 125 -18.82 4.94 20.27
CA GLY A 125 -19.46 4.72 21.56
C GLY A 125 -18.45 4.68 22.71
N GLY A 126 -18.14 5.83 23.24
CA GLY A 126 -17.15 6.18 24.25
C GLY A 126 -17.09 5.37 25.54
N ALA A 127 -17.05 4.05 25.47
CA ALA A 127 -16.72 3.25 26.64
C ALA A 127 -15.28 3.54 27.09
N ALA A 128 -15.02 3.56 28.38
CA ALA A 128 -13.72 3.84 29.00
C ALA A 128 -12.56 3.04 28.35
N VAL A 129 -12.82 1.82 27.94
CA VAL A 129 -11.84 0.95 27.24
C VAL A 129 -11.40 1.54 25.89
N LYS A 130 -12.27 2.27 25.17
CA LYS A 130 -11.94 2.86 23.88
C LYS A 130 -11.02 4.07 24.03
N HIS A 131 -11.24 4.90 25.04
CA HIS A 131 -10.37 6.03 25.35
C HIS A 131 -8.97 5.60 25.80
N GLU A 132 -8.81 4.37 26.26
CA GLU A 132 -7.48 3.84 26.61
C GLU A 132 -6.72 3.29 25.41
N LEU A 133 -7.40 2.91 24.32
CA LEU A 133 -6.81 2.24 23.16
C LEU A 133 -6.75 3.12 21.93
N LEU A 134 -7.68 4.07 21.78
CA LEU A 134 -7.77 4.98 20.64
C LEU A 134 -7.87 6.41 21.16
N LEU A 135 -6.85 7.20 20.88
CA LEU A 135 -6.76 8.60 21.24
C LEU A 135 -6.99 9.49 20.00
N PRO A 136 -7.41 10.76 20.18
CA PRO A 136 -7.47 11.72 19.08
C PRO A 136 -6.10 11.95 18.45
N GLY A 137 -6.07 12.38 17.19
CA GLY A 137 -4.86 12.68 16.46
C GLY A 137 -4.26 11.47 15.76
N GLY A 138 -2.96 11.31 15.87
CA GLY A 138 -2.21 10.21 15.28
C GLY A 138 -1.92 10.36 13.80
N GLY A 139 -2.14 11.52 13.20
CA GLY A 139 -1.67 11.87 11.89
C GLY A 139 -0.14 11.97 11.87
N SER A 140 0.50 11.37 10.88
CA SER A 140 1.96 11.40 10.70
C SER A 140 2.33 11.19 9.24
N ALA A 141 1.51 11.74 8.33
CA ALA A 141 1.82 11.65 6.91
C ALA A 141 3.20 12.27 6.60
N MET A 142 3.96 11.65 5.70
CA MET A 142 5.30 12.08 5.33
C MET A 142 5.65 11.62 3.91
N ILE A 143 6.59 12.33 3.29
CA ILE A 143 7.19 11.94 2.02
C ILE A 143 8.70 11.78 2.25
N PHE A 144 9.25 10.64 1.82
CA PHE A 144 10.69 10.35 1.91
C PHE A 144 11.31 10.22 0.52
N GLY A 145 12.53 10.69 0.40
CA GLY A 145 13.37 10.51 -0.78
C GLY A 145 14.03 9.14 -0.84
N PRO A 146 14.68 8.79 -1.97
CA PRO A 146 15.29 7.46 -2.19
C PRO A 146 16.52 7.19 -1.31
N ASP A 147 16.99 8.19 -0.56
CA ASP A 147 18.03 8.10 0.47
C ASP A 147 17.44 7.99 1.90
N GLY A 148 16.12 7.95 2.03
CA GLY A 148 15.40 7.91 3.29
C GLY A 148 15.19 9.26 3.96
N ALA A 149 15.67 10.37 3.37
CA ALA A 149 15.50 11.71 3.92
C ALA A 149 14.04 12.19 3.79
N PRO A 150 13.49 12.89 4.80
CA PRO A 150 12.17 13.53 4.68
C PRO A 150 12.25 14.70 3.69
N LEU A 151 11.27 14.78 2.78
CA LEU A 151 11.19 15.83 1.75
C LEU A 151 10.22 16.97 2.09
N CYS A 152 9.49 16.84 3.17
CA CYS A 152 8.53 17.85 3.63
C CYS A 152 8.52 17.92 5.17
N SER A 153 7.87 18.94 5.70
CA SER A 153 7.62 19.03 7.15
C SER A 153 6.37 18.24 7.52
N TYR A 154 6.33 17.72 8.73
CA TYR A 154 5.13 17.08 9.28
C TYR A 154 3.98 18.09 9.39
N LEU A 155 2.76 17.61 9.18
CA LEU A 155 1.57 18.28 9.67
C LEU A 155 1.44 18.05 11.17
N ASP A 156 0.67 18.92 11.86
CA ASP A 156 0.23 18.62 13.21
C ASP A 156 -0.56 17.31 13.22
N GLU A 157 -0.40 16.50 14.27
CA GLU A 157 -1.02 15.17 14.33
C GLU A 157 -2.55 15.17 14.30
N ASN A 158 -3.18 16.31 14.62
CA ASN A 158 -4.62 16.51 14.58
C ASN A 158 -5.08 17.22 13.29
N ALA A 159 -4.14 17.63 12.42
CA ALA A 159 -4.48 18.38 11.24
C ALA A 159 -4.77 17.44 10.05
N GLU A 160 -5.90 17.67 9.41
CA GLU A 160 -6.17 17.15 8.07
C GLU A 160 -5.53 18.07 7.02
N GLY A 161 -4.88 17.50 6.02
CA GLY A 161 -4.24 18.30 4.99
C GLY A 161 -3.52 17.48 3.94
N LEU A 162 -2.82 18.19 3.05
CA LEU A 162 -2.02 17.62 1.97
C LEU A 162 -0.56 18.00 2.15
N LEU A 163 0.34 17.04 1.96
CA LEU A 163 1.78 17.25 1.84
C LEU A 163 2.18 17.19 0.38
N TYR A 164 3.16 18.02 0.02
CA TYR A 164 3.69 18.09 -1.33
C TYR A 164 5.21 18.02 -1.30
N ALA A 165 5.79 17.33 -2.28
CA ALA A 165 7.21 17.34 -2.55
C ALA A 165 7.44 17.16 -4.06
N ASP A 166 8.47 17.83 -4.57
CA ASP A 166 8.95 17.59 -5.93
C ASP A 166 9.75 16.29 -5.98
N ILE A 167 9.53 15.48 -7.00
CA ILE A 167 10.18 14.19 -7.21
C ILE A 167 11.01 14.25 -8.49
N ASP A 168 12.31 13.95 -8.36
CA ASP A 168 13.21 13.72 -9.50
C ASP A 168 13.56 12.22 -9.57
N LEU A 169 13.02 11.50 -10.54
CA LEU A 169 13.33 10.07 -10.74
C LEU A 169 14.82 9.82 -11.03
N GLY A 170 15.58 10.83 -11.46
CA GLY A 170 17.03 10.75 -11.64
C GLY A 170 17.77 10.50 -10.32
N ALA A 171 17.28 11.01 -9.21
CA ALA A 171 17.86 10.81 -7.89
C ALA A 171 17.88 9.32 -7.46
N ILE A 172 16.94 8.51 -7.98
CA ILE A 172 16.91 7.06 -7.75
C ILE A 172 18.19 6.39 -8.29
N SER A 173 18.65 6.81 -9.47
CA SER A 173 19.88 6.25 -10.06
C SER A 173 21.12 6.57 -9.21
N ILE A 174 21.16 7.74 -8.61
CA ILE A 174 22.23 8.14 -7.68
C ILE A 174 22.17 7.28 -6.42
N ALA A 175 21.00 7.15 -5.79
CA ALA A 175 20.82 6.32 -4.60
C ALA A 175 21.21 4.85 -4.88
N LYS A 176 20.77 4.29 -6.01
CA LYS A 176 21.11 2.91 -6.43
C LYS A 176 22.59 2.70 -6.70
N SER A 177 23.35 3.74 -6.99
CA SER A 177 24.81 3.62 -7.20
C SER A 177 25.58 3.24 -5.93
N PHE A 178 25.02 3.48 -4.75
CA PHE A 178 25.65 3.15 -3.47
C PHE A 178 25.48 1.69 -3.08
N ALA A 179 24.24 1.20 -3.02
CA ALA A 179 23.96 -0.17 -2.60
C ALA A 179 22.56 -0.62 -3.07
N ASP A 180 22.41 -1.02 -4.32
CA ASP A 180 21.14 -1.55 -4.83
C ASP A 180 20.93 -3.00 -4.38
N PRO A 181 20.04 -3.27 -3.40
CA PRO A 181 19.87 -4.61 -2.83
C PRO A 181 19.25 -5.61 -3.81
N ALA A 182 18.55 -5.15 -4.83
CA ALA A 182 18.00 -5.98 -5.90
C ALA A 182 18.88 -5.99 -7.16
N GLY A 183 19.89 -5.11 -7.22
CA GLY A 183 20.84 -4.98 -8.30
C GLY A 183 22.25 -5.44 -7.91
N HIS A 184 23.24 -4.55 -8.08
CA HIS A 184 24.67 -4.89 -7.95
C HIS A 184 25.11 -5.33 -6.54
N TYR A 185 24.33 -5.03 -5.50
CA TYR A 185 24.64 -5.45 -4.13
C TYR A 185 24.01 -6.81 -3.76
N SER A 186 23.20 -7.38 -4.64
CA SER A 186 22.59 -8.70 -4.43
C SER A 186 23.59 -9.85 -4.68
N ARG A 187 23.39 -10.96 -3.98
CA ARG A 187 24.15 -12.21 -4.14
C ARG A 187 23.17 -13.37 -4.34
N PRO A 188 22.54 -13.48 -5.54
CA PRO A 188 21.54 -14.52 -5.82
C PRO A 188 22.12 -15.94 -5.83
N ASP A 189 23.44 -16.06 -5.85
CA ASP A 189 24.17 -17.32 -5.65
C ASP A 189 24.19 -17.76 -4.16
N VAL A 190 23.98 -16.82 -3.23
CA VAL A 190 23.96 -17.08 -1.77
C VAL A 190 22.53 -17.06 -1.25
N THR A 191 21.78 -16.01 -1.56
CA THR A 191 20.38 -15.84 -1.10
C THR A 191 19.51 -15.35 -2.24
N ARG A 192 18.34 -15.93 -2.39
CA ARG A 192 17.34 -15.50 -3.36
C ARG A 192 15.93 -15.71 -2.84
N LEU A 193 15.03 -14.83 -3.23
CA LEU A 193 13.61 -14.94 -2.96
C LEU A 193 12.95 -15.87 -3.98
N LEU A 194 12.13 -16.80 -3.49
CA LEU A 194 11.17 -17.54 -4.30
C LEU A 194 9.78 -16.98 -4.00
N LEU A 195 9.15 -16.34 -4.97
CA LEU A 195 7.83 -15.76 -4.84
C LEU A 195 6.81 -16.64 -5.56
N ASN A 196 5.84 -17.17 -4.81
CA ASN A 196 4.69 -17.86 -5.40
C ASN A 196 3.62 -16.82 -5.78
N THR A 197 3.42 -16.60 -7.06
CA THR A 197 2.43 -15.66 -7.60
C THR A 197 1.12 -16.35 -8.01
N SER A 198 1.01 -17.67 -7.81
CA SER A 198 -0.24 -18.38 -8.10
C SER A 198 -1.33 -17.96 -7.12
N PRO A 199 -2.58 -17.76 -7.57
CA PRO A 199 -3.70 -17.58 -6.68
C PRO A 199 -3.87 -18.82 -5.78
N MET A 200 -4.01 -18.61 -4.47
CA MET A 200 -4.32 -19.71 -3.56
C MET A 200 -5.82 -20.00 -3.65
N SER A 201 -6.16 -21.06 -4.35
CA SER A 201 -7.52 -21.60 -4.41
C SER A 201 -7.62 -22.86 -3.54
N PRO A 202 -8.68 -23.04 -2.76
CA PRO A 202 -8.93 -24.30 -2.05
C PRO A 202 -9.24 -25.47 -3.00
N VAL A 203 -9.51 -25.16 -4.27
CA VAL A 203 -9.78 -26.15 -5.31
C VAL A 203 -8.94 -25.84 -6.54
N GLU A 204 -8.18 -26.81 -6.96
CA GLU A 204 -7.47 -26.80 -8.24
C GLU A 204 -8.13 -27.86 -9.15
N PHE A 205 -8.65 -27.43 -10.29
CA PHE A 205 -9.24 -28.34 -11.26
C PHE A 205 -8.14 -28.89 -12.17
N LEU A 206 -7.79 -30.14 -12.00
CA LEU A 206 -6.88 -30.82 -12.90
C LEU A 206 -7.66 -31.31 -14.12
N ASN A 207 -7.47 -30.66 -15.25
CA ASN A 207 -8.00 -31.14 -16.53
C ASN A 207 -7.29 -32.43 -16.94
N THR A 208 -7.90 -33.57 -16.65
CA THR A 208 -7.41 -34.91 -17.01
C THR A 208 -7.88 -35.36 -18.39
N ALA A 209 -8.27 -34.48 -19.30
CA ALA A 209 -8.69 -34.89 -20.64
C ALA A 209 -8.21 -33.92 -21.71
N SER A 210 -7.37 -34.41 -22.58
CA SER A 210 -7.22 -33.92 -23.93
C SER A 210 -8.57 -33.90 -24.65
N GLY A 211 -9.05 -32.71 -25.03
CA GLY A 211 -10.09 -32.54 -26.03
C GLY A 211 -11.51 -32.46 -25.51
N ARG A 212 -11.84 -31.30 -24.95
CA ARG A 212 -13.11 -30.59 -25.14
C ARG A 212 -12.88 -29.14 -24.75
N GLU A 213 -12.80 -28.28 -25.74
CA GLU A 213 -13.07 -26.86 -25.60
C GLU A 213 -14.59 -26.73 -25.34
N ASP A 214 -14.99 -26.87 -24.09
CA ASP A 214 -16.29 -26.41 -23.68
C ASP A 214 -16.08 -25.08 -22.93
N GLY A 215 -16.58 -24.02 -23.60
CA GLY A 215 -16.55 -22.66 -23.12
C GLY A 215 -17.18 -22.50 -21.74
N MET A 216 -16.36 -22.56 -20.73
CA MET A 216 -16.62 -21.81 -19.51
C MET A 216 -15.89 -20.49 -19.67
N GLU A 217 -16.62 -19.50 -20.16
CA GLU A 217 -16.24 -18.11 -20.07
C GLU A 217 -15.66 -17.86 -18.67
N LYS A 218 -14.44 -17.36 -18.65
CA LYS A 218 -13.94 -16.70 -17.46
C LYS A 218 -14.99 -15.70 -17.04
N ALA A 219 -15.49 -15.83 -15.84
CA ALA A 219 -16.20 -14.75 -15.19
C ALA A 219 -15.15 -13.64 -14.91
N ASP A 220 -14.74 -12.99 -15.97
CA ASP A 220 -14.18 -11.66 -15.88
C ASP A 220 -15.31 -10.82 -15.28
N CYS A 221 -15.05 -10.23 -14.14
CA CYS A 221 -15.92 -9.25 -13.56
C CYS A 221 -15.80 -7.99 -14.43
N ASP A 222 -16.33 -8.07 -15.65
CA ASP A 222 -16.60 -6.93 -16.50
C ASP A 222 -17.75 -6.16 -15.83
N MET A 223 -17.36 -5.21 -15.01
CA MET A 223 -18.27 -4.11 -14.74
C MET A 223 -18.35 -3.31 -16.05
N GLU A 224 -19.37 -3.66 -16.84
CA GLU A 224 -19.77 -2.86 -17.97
C GLU A 224 -19.86 -1.39 -17.56
N SER A 225 -19.12 -0.56 -18.29
CA SER A 225 -19.24 0.89 -18.24
C SER A 225 -20.64 1.28 -18.70
N GLY A 226 -21.57 1.34 -17.75
CA GLY A 226 -22.88 1.91 -17.97
C GLY A 226 -22.73 3.40 -18.27
N THR A 227 -22.74 3.76 -19.53
CA THR A 227 -22.97 5.13 -19.99
C THR A 227 -24.34 5.57 -19.54
N LEU A 228 -24.41 6.34 -18.47
CA LEU A 228 -25.60 7.11 -18.13
C LEU A 228 -25.79 8.24 -19.17
N SER A 229 -26.60 7.97 -20.17
CA SER A 229 -27.16 9.02 -21.01
C SER A 229 -28.18 9.81 -20.19
N GLY A 230 -27.73 10.92 -19.61
CA GLY A 230 -28.60 11.88 -18.96
C GLY A 230 -29.42 12.64 -19.99
N SER A 231 -30.70 12.34 -20.08
CA SER A 231 -31.70 13.19 -20.74
C SER A 231 -31.88 14.47 -19.92
N GLY A 232 -31.77 15.61 -20.60
CA GLY A 232 -31.89 16.92 -20.01
C GLY A 232 -33.21 17.16 -19.28
N THR A 233 -33.10 17.91 -18.21
CA THR A 233 -34.23 18.66 -17.66
C THR A 233 -33.80 20.13 -17.54
N GLU A 234 -34.45 20.96 -18.36
CA GLU A 234 -34.43 22.42 -18.26
C GLU A 234 -34.83 22.86 -16.86
N VAL A 235 -34.03 23.75 -16.28
CA VAL A 235 -34.46 24.56 -15.14
C VAL A 235 -34.78 25.95 -15.67
N VAL A 236 -36.04 26.30 -15.69
CA VAL A 236 -36.57 27.65 -15.89
C VAL A 236 -36.65 28.31 -14.51
N ARG A 237 -35.96 29.47 -14.43
CA ARG A 237 -36.01 30.58 -13.43
C ARG A 237 -35.56 30.23 -12.00
#